data_ff0683cf6f19884215d0e78ec031a701
#
_entry.id   ff0683cf6f19884215d0e78ec031a701
#
_cell.length_a   1.000
_cell.length_b   1.000
_cell.length_c   1.000
_cell.angle_alpha   90.00
_cell.angle_beta   90.00
_cell.angle_gamma   90.00
#
_symmetry.space_group_name_H-M   'P 1'
#
loop_
_entity.id
_entity.type
_entity.pdbx_description
1 polymer ?
#
loop_
_entity_poly.entity_id
_entity_poly.type
_entity_poly.pdbx_seq_one_letter_code
_entity_poly.pdbx_strand_id
1 'polypeptide(L)'
;MTRSYTEISSEFQGYEEITEGKDGWIPLNQRESLSFFHIVGICCSMLAYQIAYSVEFALGSPIMSSLEISTTYQSLIWFSGPLSGFIVQPLIGFYSDITMSRLGRRRPFIIIGAVGIVIGFVLIYFVENIGNAFGSTVSSKKNAKIGIFVFALFLTNIAINVLQGPSRTLIGDVVPPSQQQKANTIGSVMLGIAAIITNLIGGLSIAKKLNIGLSDSQFVFLVGGILILLGVTITCVVTKEEQLREKPKRNNPLKEIYFATKTIPKPVLRIAIVYFLSWMAYFPFNIETTDFFGSDIYNGISNGTNEQKSLYNEGVNFGMLVIAVSNVLVLLYSMIQSKVIEKLGLKLSYALSQIIEGICLILVFFVKNKYALMGIFAPLGISCSIFNSVPFSVVGLIVPQEQMGIYMGVLNSFAVVGQQCANFALGSGVGAISHRKAPIIGSGAVFAFMAALMCMWIIVPEQDQEVLEPLNNDDDDE
;
A
#
# COMPACT_ATOMS: atom_id res chain seq x y z
N MET A 1 27.25 -39.25 2.65
CA MET A 1 28.35 -38.25 2.57
C MET A 1 27.73 -36.89 2.86
N THR A 2 27.66 -36.55 4.12
CA THR A 2 27.12 -35.29 4.66
C THR A 2 28.23 -34.24 4.61
N ARG A 3 28.16 -33.29 3.65
CA ARG A 3 28.97 -32.07 3.70
C ARG A 3 28.50 -31.21 4.86
N SER A 4 29.40 -30.80 5.72
CA SER A 4 29.06 -29.98 6.89
C SER A 4 28.65 -28.56 6.44
N TYR A 5 27.71 -27.96 7.16
CA TYR A 5 27.19 -26.59 6.93
C TYR A 5 28.30 -25.52 6.92
N THR A 6 29.45 -25.79 7.48
CA THR A 6 30.63 -24.90 7.49
C THR A 6 31.41 -24.87 6.18
N GLU A 7 31.33 -25.91 5.33
CA GLU A 7 31.97 -25.90 4.02
C GLU A 7 31.18 -25.16 2.95
N ILE A 8 29.84 -25.11 3.10
CA ILE A 8 28.97 -24.38 2.16
C ILE A 8 29.08 -22.87 2.39
N SER A 9 29.34 -22.42 3.63
CA SER A 9 29.47 -20.99 3.93
C SER A 9 30.83 -20.39 3.50
N SER A 10 31.86 -21.20 3.30
CA SER A 10 33.18 -20.73 2.85
C SER A 10 33.30 -20.61 1.32
N GLU A 11 32.45 -21.29 0.53
CA GLU A 11 32.41 -21.17 -0.93
C GLU A 11 31.67 -19.94 -1.42
N PHE A 12 30.83 -19.30 -0.57
CA PHE A 12 30.07 -18.09 -0.90
C PHE A 12 30.69 -16.77 -0.41
N GLN A 13 31.85 -16.81 0.25
CA GLN A 13 32.69 -15.64 0.46
C GLN A 13 33.69 -15.45 -0.70
N GLY A 14 33.22 -15.48 -1.93
CA GLY A 14 33.91 -14.83 -3.00
C GLY A 14 33.85 -13.33 -2.72
N TYR A 15 34.97 -12.73 -2.36
CA TYR A 15 35.16 -11.29 -2.42
C TYR A 15 34.83 -10.88 -3.86
N GLU A 16 33.64 -10.30 -4.07
CA GLU A 16 33.34 -9.63 -5.34
C GLU A 16 34.41 -8.55 -5.49
N GLU A 17 35.32 -8.74 -6.45
CA GLU A 17 36.30 -7.72 -6.80
C GLU A 17 35.57 -6.40 -7.03
N ILE A 18 36.00 -5.36 -6.34
CA ILE A 18 35.45 -4.01 -6.49
C ILE A 18 35.61 -3.66 -7.97
N THR A 19 34.52 -3.75 -8.72
CA THR A 19 34.51 -3.40 -10.15
C THR A 19 34.49 -1.89 -10.26
N GLU A 20 35.69 -1.29 -10.36
CA GLU A 20 35.83 0.12 -10.69
C GLU A 20 35.21 0.37 -12.08
N GLY A 21 34.25 1.25 -12.16
CA GLY A 21 33.70 1.74 -13.43
C GLY A 21 34.79 2.48 -14.22
N LYS A 22 34.58 2.71 -15.52
CA LYS A 22 35.53 3.38 -16.44
C LYS A 22 36.11 4.70 -15.91
N ASP A 23 35.47 5.32 -14.90
CA ASP A 23 35.84 6.61 -14.30
C ASP A 23 36.22 6.50 -12.81
N GLY A 24 36.62 5.31 -12.30
CA GLY A 24 36.89 5.10 -10.88
C GLY A 24 35.63 5.16 -9.98
N TRP A 25 34.43 5.09 -10.57
CA TRP A 25 33.18 5.11 -9.82
C TRP A 25 32.90 3.73 -9.19
N ILE A 26 32.74 3.70 -7.85
CA ILE A 26 32.37 2.50 -7.09
C ILE A 26 30.85 2.44 -7.01
N PRO A 27 30.21 1.31 -7.38
CA PRO A 27 28.77 1.09 -7.19
C PRO A 27 28.32 1.38 -5.76
N LEU A 28 27.12 1.93 -5.58
CA LEU A 28 26.65 2.38 -4.27
C LEU A 28 26.53 1.22 -3.27
N ASN A 29 26.13 0.03 -3.72
CA ASN A 29 26.01 -1.20 -2.92
C ASN A 29 27.36 -1.79 -2.48
N GLN A 30 28.46 -1.48 -3.18
CA GLN A 30 29.82 -1.92 -2.86
C GLN A 30 30.58 -0.92 -1.97
N ARG A 31 29.97 0.21 -1.65
CA ARG A 31 30.55 1.20 -0.72
C ARG A 31 30.44 0.73 0.71
N GLU A 32 31.38 1.12 1.53
CA GLU A 32 31.42 0.80 2.96
C GLU A 32 30.16 1.32 3.68
N SER A 33 29.75 2.55 3.38
CA SER A 33 28.50 3.15 3.87
C SER A 33 28.00 4.28 3.01
N LEU A 34 26.69 4.55 3.07
CA LEU A 34 26.04 5.73 2.51
C LEU A 34 25.64 6.68 3.64
N SER A 35 25.70 7.98 3.37
CA SER A 35 25.23 8.99 4.32
C SER A 35 23.71 8.88 4.55
N PHE A 36 23.25 9.34 5.70
CA PHE A 36 21.81 9.35 6.03
C PHE A 36 20.97 10.07 4.96
N PHE A 37 21.39 11.26 4.54
CA PHE A 37 20.67 12.03 3.51
C PHE A 37 20.67 11.35 2.14
N HIS A 38 21.72 10.60 1.82
CA HIS A 38 21.76 9.81 0.60
C HIS A 38 20.70 8.71 0.61
N ILE A 39 20.58 7.96 1.71
CA ILE A 39 19.55 6.94 1.89
C ILE A 39 18.14 7.56 1.86
N VAL A 40 17.93 8.69 2.52
CA VAL A 40 16.67 9.45 2.44
C VAL A 40 16.32 9.79 0.99
N GLY A 41 17.30 10.29 0.22
CA GLY A 41 17.10 10.60 -1.19
C GLY A 41 16.71 9.38 -2.04
N ILE A 42 17.36 8.23 -1.82
CA ILE A 42 17.00 6.95 -2.47
C ILE A 42 15.54 6.58 -2.15
N CYS A 43 15.08 6.79 -0.92
CA CYS A 43 13.74 6.44 -0.45
C CYS A 43 12.64 7.44 -0.87
N CYS A 44 12.97 8.60 -1.46
CA CYS A 44 11.96 9.61 -1.85
C CYS A 44 10.95 9.10 -2.89
N SER A 45 11.28 8.12 -3.73
CA SER A 45 10.31 7.50 -4.63
C SER A 45 9.23 6.69 -3.90
N MET A 46 9.53 6.20 -2.69
CA MET A 46 8.52 5.54 -1.83
C MET A 46 7.49 6.56 -1.34
N LEU A 47 7.93 7.75 -0.95
CA LEU A 47 7.03 8.86 -0.61
C LEU A 47 6.12 9.20 -1.81
N ALA A 48 6.65 9.21 -3.02
CA ALA A 48 5.90 9.57 -4.23
C ALA A 48 4.70 8.63 -4.48
N TYR A 49 4.89 7.31 -4.46
CA TYR A 49 3.77 6.41 -4.70
C TYR A 49 2.76 6.38 -3.54
N GLN A 50 3.21 6.62 -2.31
CA GLN A 50 2.32 6.71 -1.17
C GLN A 50 1.42 7.95 -1.22
N ILE A 51 1.94 9.09 -1.68
CA ILE A 51 1.11 10.27 -1.95
C ILE A 51 0.00 9.90 -2.93
N ALA A 52 0.32 9.19 -4.02
CA ALA A 52 -0.66 8.80 -5.02
C ALA A 52 -1.77 7.90 -4.42
N TYR A 53 -1.41 6.88 -3.65
CA TYR A 53 -2.39 6.06 -2.92
C TYR A 53 -3.23 6.88 -1.92
N SER A 54 -2.60 7.79 -1.18
CA SER A 54 -3.32 8.59 -0.19
C SER A 54 -4.34 9.53 -0.84
N VAL A 55 -4.00 10.13 -1.97
CA VAL A 55 -4.95 10.96 -2.77
C VAL A 55 -6.09 10.11 -3.30
N GLU A 56 -5.78 8.95 -3.87
CA GLU A 56 -6.78 8.04 -4.44
C GLU A 56 -7.76 7.56 -3.38
N PHE A 57 -7.28 7.03 -2.26
CA PHE A 57 -8.14 6.51 -1.20
C PHE A 57 -8.95 7.61 -0.50
N ALA A 58 -8.39 8.81 -0.34
CA ALA A 58 -9.10 9.91 0.30
C ALA A 58 -10.18 10.54 -0.59
N LEU A 59 -9.95 10.64 -1.88
CA LEU A 59 -10.82 11.38 -2.80
C LEU A 59 -11.58 10.51 -3.80
N GLY A 60 -11.23 9.24 -3.96
CA GLY A 60 -11.85 8.35 -4.93
C GLY A 60 -13.35 8.16 -4.68
N SER A 61 -13.76 7.72 -3.48
CA SER A 61 -15.17 7.55 -3.13
C SER A 61 -15.97 8.87 -3.17
N PRO A 62 -15.48 10.00 -2.61
CA PRO A 62 -16.13 11.28 -2.75
C PRO A 62 -16.37 11.72 -4.20
N ILE A 63 -15.39 11.55 -5.09
CA ILE A 63 -15.53 11.91 -6.50
C ILE A 63 -16.55 10.99 -7.19
N MET A 64 -16.51 9.68 -6.93
CA MET A 64 -17.49 8.75 -7.47
C MET A 64 -18.90 9.08 -7.01
N SER A 65 -19.08 9.46 -5.75
CA SER A 65 -20.38 9.92 -5.19
C SER A 65 -20.83 11.24 -5.84
N SER A 66 -19.92 12.17 -6.12
CA SER A 66 -20.24 13.42 -6.83
C SER A 66 -20.66 13.20 -8.28
N LEU A 67 -20.14 12.16 -8.92
CA LEU A 67 -20.54 11.74 -10.27
C LEU A 67 -21.80 10.86 -10.29
N GLU A 68 -22.44 10.65 -9.13
CA GLU A 68 -23.65 9.80 -8.96
C GLU A 68 -23.43 8.34 -9.41
N ILE A 69 -22.23 7.81 -9.19
CA ILE A 69 -21.94 6.41 -9.45
C ILE A 69 -22.48 5.58 -8.28
N SER A 70 -23.34 4.60 -8.57
CA SER A 70 -23.92 3.76 -7.52
C SER A 70 -22.85 2.95 -6.78
N THR A 71 -23.07 2.62 -5.50
CA THR A 71 -22.13 1.88 -4.64
C THR A 71 -21.65 0.59 -5.27
N THR A 72 -22.52 -0.12 -5.99
CA THR A 72 -22.14 -1.35 -6.72
C THR A 72 -21.09 -1.09 -7.79
N TYR A 73 -21.26 -0.02 -8.58
CA TYR A 73 -20.28 0.35 -9.61
C TYR A 73 -19.03 0.97 -9.00
N GLN A 74 -19.11 1.67 -7.86
CA GLN A 74 -17.93 2.14 -7.11
C GLN A 74 -17.04 0.97 -6.72
N SER A 75 -17.61 -0.12 -6.21
CA SER A 75 -16.86 -1.32 -5.86
C SER A 75 -16.18 -1.99 -7.07
N LEU A 76 -16.83 -1.98 -8.24
CA LEU A 76 -16.21 -2.46 -9.48
C LEU A 76 -15.04 -1.57 -9.93
N ILE A 77 -15.16 -0.26 -9.76
CA ILE A 77 -14.10 0.70 -10.09
C ILE A 77 -12.91 0.51 -9.14
N TRP A 78 -13.15 0.32 -7.84
CA TRP A 78 -12.11 0.02 -6.85
C TRP A 78 -11.36 -1.29 -7.13
N PHE A 79 -11.94 -2.22 -7.90
CA PHE A 79 -11.25 -3.43 -8.34
C PHE A 79 -10.04 -3.14 -9.23
N SER A 80 -10.00 -1.97 -9.89
CA SER A 80 -8.91 -1.58 -10.78
C SER A 80 -7.53 -1.55 -10.10
N GLY A 81 -7.46 -1.08 -8.85
CA GLY A 81 -6.21 -0.99 -8.10
C GLY A 81 -5.55 -2.35 -7.85
N PRO A 82 -6.22 -3.25 -7.12
CA PRO A 82 -5.72 -4.59 -6.87
C PRO A 82 -5.49 -5.43 -8.13
N LEU A 83 -6.35 -5.31 -9.14
CA LEU A 83 -6.13 -5.98 -10.43
C LEU A 83 -4.84 -5.50 -11.10
N SER A 84 -4.61 -4.19 -11.07
CA SER A 84 -3.35 -3.59 -11.56
C SER A 84 -2.16 -4.12 -10.77
N GLY A 85 -2.24 -4.15 -9.44
CA GLY A 85 -1.17 -4.67 -8.57
C GLY A 85 -0.83 -6.13 -8.89
N PHE A 86 -1.85 -6.96 -9.02
CA PHE A 86 -1.67 -8.38 -9.30
C PHE A 86 -1.01 -8.68 -10.65
N ILE A 87 -1.35 -7.89 -11.69
CA ILE A 87 -0.85 -8.11 -13.06
C ILE A 87 0.42 -7.28 -13.31
N VAL A 88 0.39 -5.99 -12.98
CA VAL A 88 1.44 -5.05 -13.39
C VAL A 88 2.72 -5.23 -12.57
N GLN A 89 2.62 -5.46 -11.25
CA GLN A 89 3.83 -5.56 -10.41
C GLN A 89 4.77 -6.70 -10.83
N PRO A 90 4.32 -7.96 -11.04
CA PRO A 90 5.20 -9.02 -11.50
C PRO A 90 5.79 -8.76 -12.88
N LEU A 91 4.99 -8.19 -13.80
CA LEU A 91 5.45 -7.87 -15.15
C LEU A 91 6.54 -6.79 -15.10
N ILE A 92 6.31 -5.71 -14.37
CA ILE A 92 7.29 -4.62 -14.23
C ILE A 92 8.54 -5.09 -13.46
N GLY A 93 8.36 -5.94 -12.44
CA GLY A 93 9.47 -6.60 -11.77
C GLY A 93 10.38 -7.32 -12.76
N PHE A 94 9.79 -8.20 -13.58
CA PHE A 94 10.50 -8.94 -14.61
C PHE A 94 11.18 -8.02 -15.65
N TYR A 95 10.43 -7.07 -16.24
CA TYR A 95 10.99 -6.18 -17.26
C TYR A 95 12.07 -5.27 -16.69
N SER A 96 11.90 -4.76 -15.46
CA SER A 96 12.91 -3.91 -14.83
C SER A 96 14.22 -4.66 -14.53
N ASP A 97 14.14 -5.97 -14.25
CA ASP A 97 15.33 -6.78 -13.99
C ASP A 97 16.19 -7.02 -15.23
N ILE A 98 15.59 -7.01 -16.43
CA ILE A 98 16.28 -7.29 -17.71
C ILE A 98 16.50 -6.04 -18.56
N THR A 99 16.16 -4.85 -18.05
CA THR A 99 16.28 -3.60 -18.81
C THR A 99 17.72 -3.09 -18.87
N MET A 100 18.21 -2.85 -20.09
CA MET A 100 19.54 -2.34 -20.38
C MET A 100 19.49 -0.84 -20.73
N SER A 101 19.09 0.00 -19.77
CA SER A 101 18.99 1.45 -19.97
C SER A 101 20.23 2.18 -19.46
N ARG A 102 20.57 3.32 -20.11
CA ARG A 102 21.62 4.24 -19.61
C ARG A 102 21.28 4.88 -18.27
N LEU A 103 20.00 4.93 -17.92
CA LEU A 103 19.53 5.41 -16.63
C LEU A 103 19.62 4.34 -15.52
N GLY A 104 19.97 3.09 -15.83
CA GLY A 104 19.91 1.96 -14.92
C GLY A 104 18.67 1.09 -15.16
N ARG A 105 18.44 0.09 -14.30
CA ARG A 105 17.34 -0.89 -14.44
C ARG A 105 16.01 -0.35 -13.94
N ARG A 106 16.01 0.34 -12.81
CA ARG A 106 14.81 0.72 -12.06
C ARG A 106 14.29 2.11 -12.38
N ARG A 107 15.20 3.10 -12.53
CA ARG A 107 14.82 4.50 -12.73
C ARG A 107 13.91 4.76 -13.93
N PRO A 108 14.05 4.12 -15.11
CA PRO A 108 13.12 4.33 -16.23
C PRO A 108 11.66 4.05 -15.84
N PHE A 109 11.42 2.95 -15.11
CA PHE A 109 10.07 2.57 -14.68
C PHE A 109 9.54 3.51 -13.60
N ILE A 110 10.38 3.95 -12.67
CA ILE A 110 10.04 4.94 -11.64
C ILE A 110 9.59 6.25 -12.30
N ILE A 111 10.30 6.73 -13.33
CA ILE A 111 9.94 7.94 -14.08
C ILE A 111 8.64 7.74 -14.86
N ILE A 112 8.49 6.64 -15.61
CA ILE A 112 7.28 6.33 -16.37
C ILE A 112 6.06 6.25 -15.43
N GLY A 113 6.20 5.60 -14.28
CA GLY A 113 5.15 5.53 -13.27
C GLY A 113 4.76 6.90 -12.74
N ALA A 114 5.74 7.75 -12.38
CA ALA A 114 5.46 9.11 -11.89
C ALA A 114 4.72 9.96 -12.93
N VAL A 115 5.18 9.93 -14.19
CA VAL A 115 4.53 10.65 -15.28
C VAL A 115 3.10 10.14 -15.50
N GLY A 116 2.90 8.82 -15.49
CA GLY A 116 1.57 8.22 -15.63
C GLY A 116 0.61 8.63 -14.50
N ILE A 117 1.08 8.68 -13.24
CA ILE A 117 0.28 9.16 -12.09
C ILE A 117 -0.13 10.62 -12.31
N VAL A 118 0.83 11.48 -12.69
CA VAL A 118 0.54 12.90 -12.90
C VAL A 118 -0.45 13.11 -14.04
N ILE A 119 -0.35 12.35 -15.14
CA ILE A 119 -1.35 12.38 -16.22
C ILE A 119 -2.72 11.98 -15.68
N GLY A 120 -2.82 10.90 -14.89
CA GLY A 120 -4.07 10.49 -14.26
C GLY A 120 -4.65 11.58 -13.35
N PHE A 121 -3.82 12.21 -12.52
CA PHE A 121 -4.23 13.32 -11.65
C PHE A 121 -4.73 14.53 -12.45
N VAL A 122 -4.07 14.90 -13.54
CA VAL A 122 -4.50 15.99 -14.42
C VAL A 122 -5.85 15.66 -15.07
N LEU A 123 -6.07 14.43 -15.52
CA LEU A 123 -7.36 14.01 -16.08
C LEU A 123 -8.48 14.08 -15.04
N ILE A 124 -8.23 13.64 -13.79
CA ILE A 124 -9.21 13.74 -12.70
C ILE A 124 -9.45 15.21 -12.34
N TYR A 125 -8.41 16.03 -12.26
CA TYR A 125 -8.51 17.46 -11.98
C TYR A 125 -9.44 18.19 -12.99
N PHE A 126 -9.31 17.87 -14.28
CA PHE A 126 -10.08 18.46 -15.35
C PHE A 126 -11.32 17.64 -15.77
N VAL A 127 -11.73 16.63 -15.01
CA VAL A 127 -12.83 15.72 -15.38
C VAL A 127 -14.13 16.47 -15.73
N GLU A 128 -14.46 17.53 -14.98
CA GLU A 128 -15.62 18.36 -15.24
C GLU A 128 -15.50 19.12 -16.57
N ASN A 129 -14.37 19.75 -16.83
CA ASN A 129 -14.12 20.54 -18.04
C ASN A 129 -14.11 19.65 -19.29
N ILE A 130 -13.36 18.55 -19.24
CA ILE A 130 -13.21 17.61 -20.35
C ILE A 130 -14.56 16.93 -20.63
N GLY A 131 -15.25 16.42 -19.59
CA GLY A 131 -16.54 15.75 -19.75
C GLY A 131 -17.63 16.67 -20.31
N ASN A 132 -17.62 17.96 -19.95
CA ASN A 132 -18.54 18.95 -20.51
C ASN A 132 -18.26 19.25 -22.00
N ALA A 133 -17.02 19.14 -22.44
CA ALA A 133 -16.62 19.35 -23.84
C ALA A 133 -17.01 18.17 -24.75
N PHE A 134 -17.02 16.94 -24.24
CA PHE A 134 -17.32 15.74 -25.03
C PHE A 134 -18.81 15.40 -25.14
N GLY A 135 -19.67 16.02 -24.36
CA GLY A 135 -21.11 15.73 -24.33
C GLY A 135 -22.00 16.84 -24.93
N SER A 136 -22.97 16.48 -25.77
CA SER A 136 -23.98 17.41 -26.29
C SER A 136 -25.22 17.51 -25.37
N THR A 137 -25.56 16.44 -24.67
CA THR A 137 -26.71 16.36 -23.74
C THR A 137 -26.23 16.20 -22.29
N VAL A 138 -27.13 16.47 -21.31
CA VAL A 138 -26.82 16.29 -19.89
C VAL A 138 -26.35 14.86 -19.57
N SER A 139 -27.04 13.85 -20.11
CA SER A 139 -26.70 12.44 -19.93
C SER A 139 -25.36 12.09 -20.59
N SER A 140 -25.12 12.62 -21.81
CA SER A 140 -23.83 12.38 -22.51
C SER A 140 -22.67 13.01 -21.77
N LYS A 141 -22.81 14.21 -21.20
CA LYS A 141 -21.80 14.86 -20.37
C LYS A 141 -21.49 14.06 -19.10
N LYS A 142 -22.54 13.56 -18.42
CA LYS A 142 -22.37 12.71 -17.24
C LYS A 142 -21.59 11.43 -17.58
N ASN A 143 -22.00 10.72 -18.64
CA ASN A 143 -21.32 9.50 -19.06
C ASN A 143 -19.86 9.75 -19.47
N ALA A 144 -19.59 10.88 -20.14
CA ALA A 144 -18.22 11.26 -20.48
C ALA A 144 -17.37 11.52 -19.24
N LYS A 145 -17.89 12.24 -18.22
CA LYS A 145 -17.18 12.45 -16.95
C LYS A 145 -16.87 11.14 -16.24
N ILE A 146 -17.84 10.22 -16.16
CA ILE A 146 -17.65 8.89 -15.57
C ILE A 146 -16.57 8.12 -16.34
N GLY A 147 -16.65 8.08 -17.67
CA GLY A 147 -15.67 7.39 -18.51
C GLY A 147 -14.25 7.93 -18.34
N ILE A 148 -14.09 9.26 -18.31
CA ILE A 148 -12.79 9.93 -18.11
C ILE A 148 -12.25 9.62 -16.71
N PHE A 149 -13.09 9.69 -15.68
CA PHE A 149 -12.70 9.41 -14.31
C PHE A 149 -12.22 7.95 -14.16
N VAL A 150 -13.01 6.99 -14.67
CA VAL A 150 -12.66 5.55 -14.61
C VAL A 150 -11.35 5.27 -15.35
N PHE A 151 -11.18 5.84 -16.55
CA PHE A 151 -9.94 5.71 -17.31
C PHE A 151 -8.75 6.31 -16.55
N ALA A 152 -8.89 7.52 -16.01
CA ALA A 152 -7.84 8.21 -15.26
C ALA A 152 -7.46 7.46 -13.99
N LEU A 153 -8.44 6.91 -13.25
CA LEU A 153 -8.20 6.12 -12.06
C LEU A 153 -7.47 4.81 -12.40
N PHE A 154 -7.90 4.12 -13.47
CA PHE A 154 -7.24 2.90 -13.94
C PHE A 154 -5.79 3.17 -14.38
N LEU A 155 -5.56 4.27 -15.12
CA LEU A 155 -4.23 4.71 -15.51
C LEU A 155 -3.36 5.01 -14.28
N THR A 156 -3.92 5.72 -13.28
CA THR A 156 -3.23 6.03 -12.02
C THR A 156 -2.83 4.76 -11.29
N ASN A 157 -3.72 3.79 -11.17
CA ASN A 157 -3.46 2.51 -10.52
C ASN A 157 -2.35 1.70 -11.21
N ILE A 158 -2.38 1.62 -12.54
CA ILE A 158 -1.29 0.99 -13.32
C ILE A 158 0.02 1.72 -13.03
N ALA A 159 0.03 3.05 -13.13
CA ALA A 159 1.21 3.87 -12.97
C ALA A 159 1.81 3.80 -11.54
N ILE A 160 0.96 3.76 -10.50
CA ILE A 160 1.40 3.53 -9.12
C ILE A 160 2.15 2.20 -9.01
N ASN A 161 1.61 1.12 -9.58
CA ASN A 161 2.23 -0.19 -9.53
C ASN A 161 3.54 -0.26 -10.35
N VAL A 162 3.62 0.47 -11.47
CA VAL A 162 4.85 0.65 -12.27
C VAL A 162 5.94 1.35 -11.47
N LEU A 163 5.58 2.30 -10.61
CA LEU A 163 6.51 3.04 -9.76
C LEU A 163 6.88 2.26 -8.50
N GLN A 164 5.91 1.64 -7.84
CA GLN A 164 6.05 1.02 -6.51
C GLN A 164 7.06 -0.14 -6.50
N GLY A 165 6.92 -1.10 -7.42
CA GLY A 165 7.79 -2.28 -7.48
C GLY A 165 9.27 -1.89 -7.62
N PRO A 166 9.65 -1.16 -8.69
CA PRO A 166 11.03 -0.70 -8.89
C PRO A 166 11.56 0.20 -7.77
N SER A 167 10.72 1.03 -7.12
CA SER A 167 11.15 1.87 -5.99
C SER A 167 11.60 1.05 -4.79
N ARG A 168 10.87 -0.03 -4.48
CA ARG A 168 11.26 -0.96 -3.38
C ARG A 168 12.51 -1.74 -3.72
N THR A 169 12.59 -2.26 -4.96
CA THR A 169 13.72 -3.07 -5.41
C THR A 169 15.00 -2.23 -5.54
N LEU A 170 14.87 -0.95 -5.91
CA LEU A 170 16.00 -0.03 -6.01
C LEU A 170 16.78 0.06 -4.69
N ILE A 171 16.09 0.10 -3.55
CA ILE A 171 16.75 0.11 -2.22
C ILE A 171 17.61 -1.14 -2.06
N GLY A 172 17.09 -2.31 -2.41
CA GLY A 172 17.84 -3.57 -2.38
C GLY A 172 19.06 -3.59 -3.32
N ASP A 173 18.90 -2.99 -4.51
CA ASP A 173 19.94 -3.00 -5.55
C ASP A 173 21.10 -2.03 -5.25
N VAL A 174 20.85 -0.90 -4.56
CA VAL A 174 21.86 0.19 -4.46
C VAL A 174 22.37 0.48 -3.05
N VAL A 175 21.67 0.03 -2.00
CA VAL A 175 22.11 0.26 -0.62
C VAL A 175 23.03 -0.88 -0.17
N PRO A 176 24.17 -0.60 0.50
CA PRO A 176 25.05 -1.63 1.03
C PRO A 176 24.32 -2.60 1.96
N PRO A 177 24.68 -3.91 1.96
CA PRO A 177 24.03 -4.93 2.80
C PRO A 177 23.96 -4.56 4.29
N SER A 178 25.01 -3.94 4.82
CA SER A 178 25.10 -3.47 6.21
C SER A 178 24.06 -2.39 6.57
N GLN A 179 23.51 -1.68 5.60
CA GLN A 179 22.56 -0.58 5.79
C GLN A 179 21.16 -0.88 5.25
N GLN A 180 20.88 -2.06 4.72
CA GLN A 180 19.60 -2.45 4.14
C GLN A 180 18.44 -2.29 5.14
N GLN A 181 18.61 -2.75 6.38
CA GLN A 181 17.59 -2.62 7.43
C GLN A 181 17.28 -1.14 7.71
N LYS A 182 18.31 -0.30 7.81
CA LYS A 182 18.16 1.15 8.02
C LYS A 182 17.42 1.81 6.86
N ALA A 183 17.75 1.46 5.62
CA ALA A 183 17.11 2.01 4.44
C ALA A 183 15.63 1.61 4.33
N ASN A 184 15.28 0.36 4.59
CA ASN A 184 13.90 -0.09 4.63
C ASN A 184 13.09 0.61 5.74
N THR A 185 13.70 0.86 6.90
CA THR A 185 13.06 1.65 7.97
C THR A 185 12.80 3.08 7.52
N ILE A 186 13.78 3.76 6.91
CA ILE A 186 13.61 5.10 6.35
C ILE A 186 12.52 5.10 5.28
N GLY A 187 12.49 4.10 4.39
CA GLY A 187 11.44 3.95 3.40
C GLY A 187 10.04 3.85 4.04
N SER A 188 9.88 3.07 5.10
CA SER A 188 8.61 2.95 5.83
C SER A 188 8.20 4.27 6.50
N VAL A 189 9.15 5.00 7.06
CA VAL A 189 8.89 6.35 7.60
C VAL A 189 8.43 7.32 6.50
N MET A 190 9.05 7.26 5.30
CA MET A 190 8.63 8.07 4.15
C MET A 190 7.18 7.79 3.74
N LEU A 191 6.73 6.53 3.78
CA LEU A 191 5.33 6.16 3.52
C LEU A 191 4.40 6.82 4.55
N GLY A 192 4.72 6.74 5.83
CA GLY A 192 3.93 7.35 6.91
C GLY A 192 3.84 8.87 6.77
N ILE A 193 4.97 9.54 6.53
CA ILE A 193 5.04 11.00 6.31
C ILE A 193 4.19 11.39 5.10
N ALA A 194 4.30 10.67 3.99
CA ALA A 194 3.53 10.94 2.77
C ALA A 194 2.01 10.87 3.02
N ALA A 195 1.56 9.82 3.72
CA ALA A 195 0.16 9.65 4.06
C ALA A 195 -0.35 10.77 4.97
N ILE A 196 0.43 11.17 5.99
CA ILE A 196 0.08 12.26 6.90
C ILE A 196 0.00 13.59 6.14
N ILE A 197 1.05 13.95 5.37
CA ILE A 197 1.10 15.23 4.63
C ILE A 197 -0.07 15.33 3.66
N THR A 198 -0.34 14.28 2.86
CA THR A 198 -1.40 14.29 1.86
C THR A 198 -2.77 14.52 2.50
N ASN A 199 -3.05 13.79 3.58
CA ASN A 199 -4.34 13.91 4.27
C ASN A 199 -4.48 15.22 5.04
N LEU A 200 -3.38 15.79 5.55
CA LEU A 200 -3.40 17.11 6.17
C LEU A 200 -3.66 18.22 5.15
N ILE A 201 -3.07 18.16 3.96
CA ILE A 201 -3.29 19.16 2.90
C ILE A 201 -4.79 19.26 2.56
N GLY A 202 -5.47 18.13 2.37
CA GLY A 202 -6.91 18.12 2.11
C GLY A 202 -7.75 18.46 3.35
N GLY A 203 -7.41 17.85 4.48
CA GLY A 203 -8.17 18.01 5.72
C GLY A 203 -8.15 19.44 6.32
N LEU A 204 -7.06 20.17 6.12
CA LEU A 204 -6.95 21.56 6.59
C LEU A 204 -7.65 22.58 5.69
N SER A 205 -8.24 22.18 4.57
CA SER A 205 -8.92 23.07 3.61
C SER A 205 -8.04 24.26 3.20
N ILE A 206 -6.79 23.96 2.84
CA ILE A 206 -5.77 24.97 2.58
C ILE A 206 -6.17 25.85 1.39
N ALA A 207 -6.73 25.28 0.34
CA ALA A 207 -7.15 26.03 -0.85
C ALA A 207 -8.23 27.06 -0.51
N LYS A 208 -9.22 26.68 0.28
CA LYS A 208 -10.30 27.57 0.75
C LYS A 208 -9.73 28.69 1.63
N LYS A 209 -8.81 28.37 2.57
CA LYS A 209 -8.19 29.36 3.47
C LYS A 209 -7.31 30.37 2.75
N LEU A 210 -6.58 29.94 1.72
CA LEU A 210 -5.71 30.81 0.91
C LEU A 210 -6.44 31.53 -0.21
N ASN A 211 -7.72 31.23 -0.43
CA ASN A 211 -8.58 31.81 -1.48
C ASN A 211 -7.95 31.73 -2.90
N ILE A 212 -7.38 30.55 -3.23
CA ILE A 212 -6.61 30.35 -4.48
C ILE A 212 -7.54 30.15 -5.69
N GLY A 213 -8.86 30.11 -5.50
CA GLY A 213 -9.82 29.83 -6.57
C GLY A 213 -9.92 28.36 -6.99
N LEU A 214 -9.28 27.44 -6.27
CA LEU A 214 -9.35 25.99 -6.45
C LEU A 214 -10.23 25.35 -5.37
N SER A 215 -10.86 24.21 -5.71
CA SER A 215 -11.43 23.34 -4.67
C SER A 215 -10.31 22.66 -3.87
N ASP A 216 -10.61 22.27 -2.62
CA ASP A 216 -9.62 21.57 -1.78
C ASP A 216 -9.14 20.26 -2.44
N SER A 217 -10.06 19.52 -3.10
CA SER A 217 -9.70 18.31 -3.85
C SER A 217 -8.76 18.62 -5.02
N GLN A 218 -9.04 19.67 -5.80
CA GLN A 218 -8.15 20.09 -6.90
C GLN A 218 -6.76 20.49 -6.38
N PHE A 219 -6.69 21.15 -5.24
CA PHE A 219 -5.45 21.53 -4.62
C PHE A 219 -4.62 20.32 -4.17
N VAL A 220 -5.29 19.28 -3.62
CA VAL A 220 -4.62 18.01 -3.24
C VAL A 220 -4.02 17.31 -4.46
N PHE A 221 -4.75 17.24 -5.58
CA PHE A 221 -4.21 16.65 -6.83
C PHE A 221 -3.00 17.43 -7.37
N LEU A 222 -3.08 18.77 -7.36
CA LEU A 222 -2.02 19.63 -7.86
C LEU A 222 -0.75 19.48 -7.00
N VAL A 223 -0.87 19.67 -5.69
CA VAL A 223 0.27 19.59 -4.77
C VAL A 223 0.81 18.17 -4.71
N GLY A 224 -0.07 17.17 -4.68
CA GLY A 224 0.32 15.76 -4.75
C GLY A 224 1.15 15.45 -6.00
N GLY A 225 0.70 15.92 -7.17
CA GLY A 225 1.45 15.75 -8.42
C GLY A 225 2.84 16.40 -8.39
N ILE A 226 2.95 17.62 -7.85
CA ILE A 226 4.23 18.32 -7.69
C ILE A 226 5.17 17.53 -6.76
N LEU A 227 4.67 17.07 -5.60
CA LEU A 227 5.46 16.32 -4.63
C LEU A 227 5.91 14.96 -5.19
N ILE A 228 5.08 14.29 -6.00
CA ILE A 228 5.45 13.05 -6.69
C ILE A 228 6.62 13.28 -7.63
N LEU A 229 6.55 14.31 -8.48
CA LEU A 229 7.62 14.64 -9.41
C LEU A 229 8.91 15.02 -8.68
N LEU A 230 8.81 15.81 -7.61
CA LEU A 230 9.96 16.19 -6.77
C LEU A 230 10.61 14.95 -6.13
N GLY A 231 9.81 14.07 -5.50
CA GLY A 231 10.33 12.86 -4.85
C GLY A 231 11.04 11.92 -5.84
N VAL A 232 10.44 11.71 -7.01
CA VAL A 232 11.04 10.87 -8.06
C VAL A 232 12.30 11.53 -8.65
N THR A 233 12.29 12.84 -8.86
CA THR A 233 13.47 13.58 -9.34
C THR A 233 14.63 13.46 -8.37
N ILE A 234 14.37 13.66 -7.06
CA ILE A 234 15.40 13.49 -6.01
C ILE A 234 15.99 12.08 -6.07
N THR A 235 15.13 11.04 -6.07
CA THR A 235 15.61 9.65 -6.15
C THR A 235 16.45 9.42 -7.41
N CYS A 236 16.01 9.87 -8.57
CA CYS A 236 16.72 9.64 -9.83
C CYS A 236 18.06 10.39 -9.93
N VAL A 237 18.17 11.56 -9.30
CA VAL A 237 19.41 12.37 -9.27
C VAL A 237 20.42 11.77 -8.29
N VAL A 238 19.96 11.40 -7.10
CA VAL A 238 20.83 10.91 -6.02
C VAL A 238 21.31 9.48 -6.29
N THR A 239 20.51 8.67 -7.01
CA THR A 239 20.79 7.25 -7.22
C THR A 239 21.44 7.00 -8.56
N LYS A 240 22.68 6.52 -8.58
CA LYS A 240 23.36 6.02 -9.79
C LYS A 240 23.37 4.51 -9.74
N GLU A 241 22.58 3.87 -10.61
CA GLU A 241 22.51 2.41 -10.75
C GLU A 241 23.63 1.91 -11.66
N GLU A 242 24.12 0.69 -11.39
CA GLU A 242 24.99 -0.02 -12.31
C GLU A 242 24.19 -0.48 -13.54
N GLN A 243 24.78 -0.31 -14.71
CA GLN A 243 24.16 -0.71 -15.99
C GLN A 243 24.40 -2.20 -16.23
N LEU A 244 23.34 -2.93 -16.60
CA LEU A 244 23.48 -4.30 -17.07
C LEU A 244 24.28 -4.34 -18.36
N ARG A 245 25.34 -5.15 -18.36
CA ARG A 245 26.18 -5.39 -19.56
C ARG A 245 25.62 -6.50 -20.45
N GLU A 246 24.99 -7.51 -19.82
CA GLU A 246 24.38 -8.66 -20.49
C GLU A 246 22.95 -8.89 -19.97
N LYS A 247 22.08 -9.38 -20.86
CA LYS A 247 20.70 -9.67 -20.52
C LYS A 247 20.63 -11.00 -19.74
N PRO A 248 20.16 -11.03 -18.48
CA PRO A 248 20.09 -12.26 -17.72
C PRO A 248 19.08 -13.24 -18.33
N LYS A 249 19.42 -14.52 -18.36
CA LYS A 249 18.48 -15.61 -18.72
C LYS A 249 17.54 -15.84 -17.54
N ARG A 250 16.27 -15.56 -17.70
CA ARG A 250 15.25 -15.80 -16.67
C ARG A 250 14.12 -16.72 -17.16
N ASN A 251 13.59 -17.51 -16.25
CA ASN A 251 12.38 -18.31 -16.45
C ASN A 251 11.13 -17.41 -16.46
N ASN A 252 10.00 -17.95 -16.94
CA ASN A 252 8.73 -17.24 -16.97
C ASN A 252 8.24 -16.95 -15.53
N PRO A 253 8.09 -15.66 -15.13
CA PRO A 253 7.72 -15.29 -13.76
C PRO A 253 6.36 -15.84 -13.32
N LEU A 254 5.41 -15.96 -14.24
CA LEU A 254 4.08 -16.52 -13.93
C LEU A 254 4.15 -17.99 -13.51
N LYS A 255 5.11 -18.73 -14.09
CA LYS A 255 5.33 -20.13 -13.75
C LYS A 255 5.94 -20.27 -12.34
N GLU A 256 6.89 -19.40 -11.99
CA GLU A 256 7.50 -19.39 -10.67
C GLU A 256 6.49 -19.02 -9.58
N ILE A 257 5.65 -18.00 -9.79
CA ILE A 257 4.58 -17.61 -8.87
C ILE A 257 3.56 -18.74 -8.70
N TYR A 258 3.15 -19.40 -9.79
CA TYR A 258 2.22 -20.53 -9.75
C TYR A 258 2.76 -21.68 -8.88
N PHE A 259 4.02 -22.05 -9.05
CA PHE A 259 4.66 -23.09 -8.24
C PHE A 259 4.75 -22.70 -6.77
N ALA A 260 5.20 -21.47 -6.47
CA ALA A 260 5.29 -20.97 -5.10
C ALA A 260 3.92 -20.96 -4.39
N THR A 261 2.86 -20.57 -5.12
CA THR A 261 1.48 -20.61 -4.57
C THR A 261 1.00 -22.03 -4.30
N LYS A 262 1.38 -22.98 -5.15
CA LYS A 262 1.00 -24.39 -4.99
C LYS A 262 1.75 -25.09 -3.85
N THR A 263 2.97 -24.67 -3.58
CA THR A 263 3.88 -25.28 -2.57
C THR A 263 4.06 -24.40 -1.33
N ILE A 264 3.08 -23.53 -1.03
CA ILE A 264 3.16 -22.59 0.09
C ILE A 264 3.33 -23.34 1.43
N PRO A 265 4.37 -23.02 2.25
CA PRO A 265 4.55 -23.66 3.55
C PRO A 265 3.38 -23.37 4.49
N LYS A 266 2.98 -24.37 5.31
CA LYS A 266 1.86 -24.23 6.26
C LYS A 266 1.96 -22.98 7.16
N PRO A 267 3.13 -22.63 7.75
CA PRO A 267 3.25 -21.41 8.56
C PRO A 267 2.98 -20.14 7.75
N VAL A 268 3.48 -20.06 6.49
CA VAL A 268 3.24 -18.92 5.59
C VAL A 268 1.76 -18.82 5.22
N LEU A 269 1.10 -19.96 4.94
CA LEU A 269 -0.33 -19.98 4.63
C LEU A 269 -1.18 -19.47 5.81
N ARG A 270 -0.85 -19.88 7.05
CA ARG A 270 -1.60 -19.46 8.24
C ARG A 270 -1.52 -17.96 8.47
N ILE A 271 -0.32 -17.37 8.38
CA ILE A 271 -0.19 -15.91 8.52
C ILE A 271 -0.82 -15.16 7.34
N ALA A 272 -0.78 -15.73 6.13
CA ALA A 272 -1.42 -15.14 4.95
C ALA A 272 -2.96 -15.09 5.08
N ILE A 273 -3.59 -16.09 5.70
CA ILE A 273 -5.03 -16.10 5.98
C ILE A 273 -5.39 -15.00 7.00
N VAL A 274 -4.61 -14.84 8.07
CA VAL A 274 -4.82 -13.75 9.03
C VAL A 274 -4.67 -12.39 8.36
N TYR A 275 -3.65 -12.24 7.53
CA TYR A 275 -3.39 -11.02 6.76
C TYR A 275 -4.53 -10.69 5.77
N PHE A 276 -5.08 -11.70 5.10
CA PHE A 276 -6.27 -11.58 4.25
C PHE A 276 -7.47 -11.04 5.04
N LEU A 277 -7.77 -11.62 6.22
CA LEU A 277 -8.88 -11.17 7.07
C LEU A 277 -8.66 -9.76 7.63
N SER A 278 -7.44 -9.42 8.00
CA SER A 278 -7.08 -8.06 8.46
C SER A 278 -7.34 -7.01 7.37
N TRP A 279 -7.00 -7.31 6.11
CA TRP A 279 -7.32 -6.43 4.99
C TRP A 279 -8.83 -6.37 4.69
N MET A 280 -9.55 -7.48 4.84
CA MET A 280 -11.01 -7.45 4.73
C MET A 280 -11.66 -6.54 5.78
N ALA A 281 -11.10 -6.46 6.97
CA ALA A 281 -11.59 -5.59 8.04
C ALA A 281 -11.26 -4.11 7.77
N TYR A 282 -10.01 -3.83 7.43
CA TYR A 282 -9.48 -2.46 7.34
C TYR A 282 -9.84 -1.73 6.04
N PHE A 283 -9.99 -2.46 4.93
CA PHE A 283 -10.14 -1.84 3.60
C PHE A 283 -11.36 -0.93 3.48
N PRO A 284 -12.58 -1.29 3.97
CA PRO A 284 -13.73 -0.39 3.93
C PRO A 284 -13.51 0.93 4.67
N PHE A 285 -12.83 0.90 5.83
CA PHE A 285 -12.42 2.12 6.52
C PHE A 285 -11.53 2.98 5.62
N ASN A 286 -10.55 2.37 4.96
CA ASN A 286 -9.58 3.11 4.15
C ASN A 286 -10.21 3.85 2.95
N ILE A 287 -11.21 3.25 2.30
CA ILE A 287 -11.82 3.83 1.09
C ILE A 287 -13.09 4.65 1.33
N GLU A 288 -13.81 4.40 2.42
CA GLU A 288 -15.13 5.01 2.64
C GLU A 288 -15.13 6.10 3.73
N THR A 289 -14.05 6.26 4.51
CA THR A 289 -14.04 7.19 5.65
C THR A 289 -14.34 8.62 5.24
N THR A 290 -13.79 9.12 4.16
CA THR A 290 -14.00 10.50 3.73
C THR A 290 -15.44 10.73 3.26
N ASP A 291 -16.01 9.81 2.50
CA ASP A 291 -17.39 9.86 2.06
C ASP A 291 -18.36 9.67 3.25
N PHE A 292 -18.05 8.80 4.20
CA PHE A 292 -18.79 8.61 5.44
C PHE A 292 -18.90 9.91 6.26
N PHE A 293 -17.79 10.64 6.42
CA PHE A 293 -17.87 11.92 7.12
C PHE A 293 -18.68 12.95 6.31
N GLY A 294 -18.55 12.99 4.98
CA GLY A 294 -19.30 13.88 4.11
C GLY A 294 -20.80 13.63 4.17
N SER A 295 -21.21 12.37 4.00
CA SER A 295 -22.63 11.99 3.86
C SER A 295 -23.31 11.67 5.20
N ASP A 296 -22.72 10.79 6.04
CA ASP A 296 -23.41 10.25 7.21
C ASP A 296 -23.26 11.14 8.45
N ILE A 297 -22.14 11.86 8.60
CA ILE A 297 -21.84 12.68 9.79
C ILE A 297 -22.19 14.15 9.58
N TYR A 298 -21.80 14.73 8.44
CA TYR A 298 -22.14 16.12 8.13
C TYR A 298 -23.49 16.27 7.43
N ASN A 299 -24.16 15.16 7.04
CA ASN A 299 -25.40 15.11 6.30
C ASN A 299 -25.35 15.93 5.01
N GLY A 300 -24.18 16.01 4.39
CA GLY A 300 -23.98 16.66 3.11
C GLY A 300 -24.43 15.76 1.96
N ILE A 301 -24.77 16.38 0.83
CA ILE A 301 -25.10 15.67 -0.41
C ILE A 301 -24.15 16.14 -1.49
N SER A 302 -23.36 15.21 -2.04
CA SER A 302 -22.31 15.50 -3.03
C SER A 302 -22.86 16.20 -4.30
N ASN A 303 -24.10 15.92 -4.68
CA ASN A 303 -24.80 16.51 -5.83
C ASN A 303 -25.97 17.41 -5.46
N GLY A 304 -26.11 17.78 -4.20
CA GLY A 304 -27.20 18.62 -3.71
C GLY A 304 -27.05 20.09 -4.06
N THR A 305 -27.75 20.92 -3.31
CA THR A 305 -27.65 22.40 -3.39
C THR A 305 -26.22 22.85 -3.01
N ASN A 306 -25.88 24.11 -3.28
CA ASN A 306 -24.55 24.64 -2.93
C ASN A 306 -24.25 24.51 -1.43
N GLU A 307 -25.24 24.66 -0.56
CA GLU A 307 -25.10 24.45 0.89
C GLU A 307 -24.83 23.00 1.24
N GLN A 308 -25.58 22.06 0.65
CA GLN A 308 -25.39 20.62 0.86
C GLN A 308 -24.02 20.13 0.36
N LYS A 309 -23.56 20.66 -0.79
CA LYS A 309 -22.20 20.39 -1.29
C LYS A 309 -21.12 20.94 -0.37
N SER A 310 -21.34 22.15 0.18
CA SER A 310 -20.38 22.73 1.14
C SER A 310 -20.24 21.87 2.40
N LEU A 311 -21.37 21.42 2.98
CA LEU A 311 -21.39 20.50 4.12
C LEU A 311 -20.69 19.19 3.80
N TYR A 312 -20.99 18.61 2.62
CA TYR A 312 -20.34 17.37 2.18
C TYR A 312 -18.82 17.53 2.08
N ASN A 313 -18.35 18.58 1.44
CA ASN A 313 -16.91 18.86 1.29
C ASN A 313 -16.23 19.11 2.64
N GLU A 314 -16.89 19.82 3.57
CA GLU A 314 -16.37 19.99 4.94
C GLU A 314 -16.23 18.64 5.66
N GLY A 315 -17.20 17.74 5.49
CA GLY A 315 -17.13 16.39 6.02
C GLY A 315 -16.01 15.56 5.39
N VAL A 316 -15.83 15.62 4.08
CA VAL A 316 -14.71 14.95 3.36
C VAL A 316 -13.37 15.45 3.90
N ASN A 317 -13.20 16.76 4.04
CA ASN A 317 -11.97 17.35 4.59
C ASN A 317 -11.72 16.89 6.05
N PHE A 318 -12.79 16.84 6.85
CA PHE A 318 -12.68 16.31 8.22
C PHE A 318 -12.31 14.82 8.24
N GLY A 319 -12.86 14.01 7.33
CA GLY A 319 -12.50 12.61 7.13
C GLY A 319 -11.01 12.43 6.78
N MET A 320 -10.45 13.30 5.96
CA MET A 320 -9.01 13.31 5.69
C MET A 320 -8.19 13.59 6.96
N LEU A 321 -8.64 14.52 7.84
CA LEU A 321 -7.98 14.73 9.14
C LEU A 321 -8.03 13.48 10.02
N VAL A 322 -9.15 12.76 10.01
CA VAL A 322 -9.29 11.50 10.76
C VAL A 322 -8.29 10.46 10.27
N ILE A 323 -8.14 10.30 8.96
CA ILE A 323 -7.15 9.41 8.36
C ILE A 323 -5.73 9.87 8.72
N ALA A 324 -5.45 11.18 8.69
CA ALA A 324 -4.16 11.73 9.10
C ALA A 324 -3.82 11.37 10.56
N VAL A 325 -4.78 11.52 11.49
CA VAL A 325 -4.60 11.15 12.90
C VAL A 325 -4.34 9.65 13.06
N SER A 326 -5.06 8.79 12.34
CA SER A 326 -4.80 7.35 12.32
C SER A 326 -3.37 7.05 11.80
N ASN A 327 -2.92 7.69 10.73
CA ASN A 327 -1.57 7.51 10.19
C ASN A 327 -0.47 8.02 11.15
N VAL A 328 -0.73 9.05 11.95
CA VAL A 328 0.18 9.45 13.04
C VAL A 328 0.30 8.31 14.05
N LEU A 329 -0.80 7.65 14.41
CA LEU A 329 -0.77 6.48 15.28
C LEU A 329 -0.03 5.28 14.65
N VAL A 330 -0.15 5.05 13.33
CA VAL A 330 0.68 4.06 12.61
C VAL A 330 2.16 4.35 12.86
N LEU A 331 2.58 5.60 12.64
CA LEU A 331 3.97 6.00 12.78
C LEU A 331 4.48 5.86 14.23
N LEU A 332 3.74 6.40 15.20
CA LEU A 332 4.13 6.35 16.61
C LEU A 332 4.17 4.91 17.15
N TYR A 333 3.17 4.10 16.79
CA TYR A 333 3.12 2.73 17.26
C TYR A 333 4.22 1.87 16.61
N SER A 334 4.54 2.07 15.35
CA SER A 334 5.63 1.34 14.67
C SER A 334 6.98 1.50 15.37
N MET A 335 7.21 2.64 16.06
CA MET A 335 8.45 2.88 16.82
C MET A 335 8.56 2.03 18.09
N ILE A 336 7.44 1.65 18.67
CA ILE A 336 7.39 0.85 19.93
C ILE A 336 6.96 -0.59 19.72
N GLN A 337 6.48 -0.92 18.52
CA GLN A 337 5.88 -2.21 18.17
C GLN A 337 6.78 -3.40 18.51
N SER A 338 8.08 -3.34 18.21
CA SER A 338 9.03 -4.41 18.51
C SER A 338 9.07 -4.72 20.01
N LYS A 339 9.10 -3.67 20.86
CA LYS A 339 9.09 -3.83 22.33
C LYS A 339 7.79 -4.42 22.84
N VAL A 340 6.66 -4.09 22.19
CA VAL A 340 5.34 -4.66 22.53
C VAL A 340 5.30 -6.15 22.18
N ILE A 341 5.82 -6.51 20.99
CA ILE A 341 5.89 -7.90 20.52
C ILE A 341 6.84 -8.73 21.41
N GLU A 342 7.99 -8.18 21.83
CA GLU A 342 8.87 -8.85 22.79
C GLU A 342 8.21 -9.19 24.11
N LYS A 343 7.36 -8.28 24.64
CA LYS A 343 6.69 -8.46 25.94
C LYS A 343 5.46 -9.37 25.89
N LEU A 344 4.64 -9.23 24.87
CA LEU A 344 3.34 -9.90 24.76
C LEU A 344 3.39 -11.15 23.87
N GLY A 345 4.46 -11.31 23.09
CA GLY A 345 4.53 -12.28 22.01
C GLY A 345 3.79 -11.80 20.76
N LEU A 346 4.17 -12.38 19.62
CA LEU A 346 3.65 -11.98 18.30
C LEU A 346 2.16 -12.28 18.16
N LYS A 347 1.72 -13.48 18.55
CA LYS A 347 0.32 -13.94 18.41
C LYS A 347 -0.64 -13.03 19.17
N LEU A 348 -0.33 -12.75 20.45
CA LEU A 348 -1.19 -11.93 21.30
C LEU A 348 -1.19 -10.46 20.87
N SER A 349 -0.04 -9.91 20.49
CA SER A 349 0.06 -8.54 20.00
C SER A 349 -0.79 -8.34 18.73
N TYR A 350 -0.76 -9.29 17.79
CA TYR A 350 -1.57 -9.24 16.59
C TYR A 350 -3.06 -9.38 16.94
N ALA A 351 -3.44 -10.36 17.77
CA ALA A 351 -4.83 -10.58 18.16
C ALA A 351 -5.43 -9.36 18.86
N LEU A 352 -4.71 -8.74 19.81
CA LEU A 352 -5.16 -7.53 20.49
C LEU A 352 -5.37 -6.36 19.53
N SER A 353 -4.48 -6.18 18.54
CA SER A 353 -4.67 -5.14 17.53
C SER A 353 -5.95 -5.34 16.72
N GLN A 354 -6.26 -6.59 16.35
CA GLN A 354 -7.47 -6.90 15.60
C GLN A 354 -8.75 -6.77 16.45
N ILE A 355 -8.67 -7.05 17.75
CA ILE A 355 -9.77 -6.79 18.69
C ILE A 355 -10.02 -5.28 18.80
N ILE A 356 -8.97 -4.47 18.94
CA ILE A 356 -9.08 -3.00 18.96
C ILE A 356 -9.74 -2.52 17.66
N GLU A 357 -9.29 -3.01 16.51
CA GLU A 357 -9.88 -2.68 15.22
C GLU A 357 -11.38 -3.02 15.16
N GLY A 358 -11.75 -4.25 15.54
CA GLY A 358 -13.14 -4.68 15.55
C GLY A 358 -14.04 -3.82 16.45
N ILE A 359 -13.56 -3.46 17.65
CA ILE A 359 -14.27 -2.56 18.56
C ILE A 359 -14.46 -1.18 17.93
N CYS A 360 -13.39 -0.59 17.38
CA CYS A 360 -13.44 0.72 16.74
C CYS A 360 -14.43 0.75 15.56
N LEU A 361 -14.44 -0.30 14.74
CA LEU A 361 -15.36 -0.39 13.60
C LEU A 361 -16.83 -0.56 14.04
N ILE A 362 -17.13 -1.33 15.11
CA ILE A 362 -18.48 -1.46 15.62
C ILE A 362 -19.02 -0.14 16.19
N LEU A 363 -18.18 0.66 16.85
CA LEU A 363 -18.58 1.92 17.47
C LEU A 363 -19.12 2.94 16.47
N VAL A 364 -18.84 2.78 15.17
CA VAL A 364 -19.39 3.60 14.08
C VAL A 364 -20.93 3.60 14.07
N PHE A 365 -21.57 2.50 14.48
CA PHE A 365 -23.04 2.42 14.52
C PHE A 365 -23.67 3.26 15.61
N PHE A 366 -22.94 3.51 16.70
CA PHE A 366 -23.48 4.13 17.92
C PHE A 366 -23.07 5.58 18.09
N VAL A 367 -21.94 6.00 17.51
CA VAL A 367 -21.36 7.31 17.71
C VAL A 367 -21.59 8.18 16.47
N LYS A 368 -22.13 9.40 16.69
CA LYS A 368 -22.38 10.41 15.64
C LYS A 368 -21.51 11.66 15.82
N ASN A 369 -20.89 11.83 16.99
CA ASN A 369 -20.03 12.99 17.23
C ASN A 369 -18.73 12.84 16.44
N LYS A 370 -18.44 13.81 15.57
CA LYS A 370 -17.27 13.78 14.69
C LYS A 370 -15.92 13.69 15.42
N TYR A 371 -15.78 14.38 16.55
CA TYR A 371 -14.54 14.37 17.35
C TYR A 371 -14.37 13.05 18.11
N ALA A 372 -15.48 12.49 18.62
CA ALA A 372 -15.47 11.17 19.23
C ALA A 372 -15.08 10.09 18.20
N LEU A 373 -15.63 10.17 16.97
CA LEU A 373 -15.25 9.27 15.87
C LEU A 373 -13.79 9.42 15.47
N MET A 374 -13.24 10.62 15.46
CA MET A 374 -11.79 10.83 15.24
C MET A 374 -10.96 10.09 16.30
N GLY A 375 -11.34 10.19 17.58
CA GLY A 375 -10.68 9.45 18.67
C GLY A 375 -10.85 7.93 18.55
N ILE A 376 -12.03 7.45 18.11
CA ILE A 376 -12.31 6.03 17.89
C ILE A 376 -11.52 5.47 16.69
N PHE A 377 -11.36 6.22 15.61
CA PHE A 377 -10.64 5.76 14.44
C PHE A 377 -9.11 5.88 14.55
N ALA A 378 -8.61 6.71 15.47
CA ALA A 378 -7.17 6.84 15.69
C ALA A 378 -6.48 5.48 15.99
N PRO A 379 -6.97 4.62 16.92
CA PRO A 379 -6.37 3.32 17.22
C PRO A 379 -6.33 2.33 16.05
N LEU A 380 -7.07 2.54 14.96
CA LEU A 380 -6.95 1.73 13.74
C LEU A 380 -5.53 1.77 13.17
N GLY A 381 -4.77 2.84 13.45
CA GLY A 381 -3.36 2.94 13.12
C GLY A 381 -2.49 1.85 13.78
N ILE A 382 -2.87 1.36 14.96
CA ILE A 382 -2.17 0.26 15.66
C ILE A 382 -2.30 -1.03 14.84
N SER A 383 -3.52 -1.37 14.45
CA SER A 383 -3.79 -2.57 13.63
C SER A 383 -3.10 -2.47 12.29
N CYS A 384 -3.18 -1.31 11.64
CA CYS A 384 -2.51 -1.03 10.36
C CYS A 384 -1.00 -1.24 10.45
N SER A 385 -0.35 -0.78 11.52
CA SER A 385 1.08 -0.99 11.74
C SER A 385 1.43 -2.47 11.87
N ILE A 386 0.66 -3.22 12.65
CA ILE A 386 0.92 -4.65 12.93
C ILE A 386 0.71 -5.48 11.66
N PHE A 387 -0.44 -5.39 11.00
CA PHE A 387 -0.70 -6.26 9.85
C PHE A 387 0.14 -5.89 8.62
N ASN A 388 0.67 -4.68 8.52
CA ASN A 388 1.60 -4.31 7.45
C ASN A 388 3.07 -4.70 7.73
N SER A 389 3.42 -5.14 8.94
CA SER A 389 4.80 -5.50 9.28
C SER A 389 4.96 -6.96 9.68
N VAL A 390 4.11 -7.47 10.59
CA VAL A 390 4.25 -8.80 11.19
C VAL A 390 4.18 -9.94 10.16
N PRO A 391 3.23 -9.97 9.20
CA PRO A 391 3.18 -11.04 8.21
C PRO A 391 4.46 -11.16 7.38
N PHE A 392 5.03 -10.02 6.99
CA PHE A 392 6.29 -9.99 6.23
C PHE A 392 7.48 -10.45 7.07
N SER A 393 7.51 -10.10 8.36
CA SER A 393 8.55 -10.57 9.29
C SER A 393 8.49 -12.07 9.47
N VAL A 394 7.30 -12.66 9.65
CA VAL A 394 7.11 -14.12 9.77
C VAL A 394 7.55 -14.85 8.51
N VAL A 395 7.20 -14.35 7.32
CA VAL A 395 7.68 -14.92 6.05
C VAL A 395 9.21 -14.84 5.98
N GLY A 396 9.79 -13.71 6.42
CA GLY A 396 11.25 -13.53 6.47
C GLY A 396 12.01 -14.51 7.36
N LEU A 397 11.36 -15.03 8.41
CA LEU A 397 11.95 -16.04 9.31
C LEU A 397 11.84 -17.47 8.76
N ILE A 398 10.87 -17.74 7.87
CA ILE A 398 10.54 -19.10 7.42
C ILE A 398 11.16 -19.40 6.05
N VAL A 399 11.22 -18.41 5.17
CA VAL A 399 11.55 -18.60 3.75
C VAL A 399 13.03 -18.30 3.47
N PRO A 400 13.75 -19.17 2.71
CA PRO A 400 15.11 -18.89 2.26
C PRO A 400 15.20 -17.59 1.46
N GLN A 401 16.34 -16.89 1.56
CA GLN A 401 16.55 -15.60 0.90
C GLN A 401 16.33 -15.64 -0.63
N GLU A 402 16.69 -16.76 -1.29
CA GLU A 402 16.54 -16.95 -2.73
C GLU A 402 15.07 -16.94 -3.19
N GLN A 403 14.15 -17.34 -2.32
CA GLN A 403 12.71 -17.42 -2.60
C GLN A 403 11.91 -16.28 -1.94
N MET A 404 12.57 -15.42 -1.18
CA MET A 404 11.93 -14.36 -0.39
C MET A 404 11.02 -13.47 -1.24
N GLY A 405 11.50 -13.01 -2.40
CA GLY A 405 10.72 -12.14 -3.28
C GLY A 405 9.42 -12.77 -3.77
N ILE A 406 9.45 -14.06 -4.08
CA ILE A 406 8.27 -14.79 -4.55
C ILE A 406 7.23 -14.92 -3.44
N TYR A 407 7.64 -15.34 -2.23
CA TYR A 407 6.71 -15.51 -1.11
C TYR A 407 6.18 -14.19 -0.55
N MET A 408 6.98 -13.11 -0.59
CA MET A 408 6.49 -11.76 -0.30
C MET A 408 5.41 -11.33 -1.30
N GLY A 409 5.59 -11.65 -2.59
CA GLY A 409 4.57 -11.43 -3.63
C GLY A 409 3.31 -12.26 -3.41
N VAL A 410 3.46 -13.53 -3.06
CA VAL A 410 2.33 -14.41 -2.73
C VAL A 410 1.57 -13.87 -1.51
N LEU A 411 2.27 -13.46 -0.44
CA LEU A 411 1.65 -12.84 0.73
C LEU A 411 0.87 -11.58 0.35
N ASN A 412 1.45 -10.71 -0.46
CA ASN A 412 0.77 -9.51 -0.95
C ASN A 412 -0.50 -9.84 -1.77
N SER A 413 -0.50 -10.96 -2.50
CA SER A 413 -1.69 -11.41 -3.23
C SER A 413 -2.86 -11.75 -2.29
N PHE A 414 -2.60 -12.29 -1.09
CA PHE A 414 -3.64 -12.50 -0.08
C PHE A 414 -4.24 -11.18 0.41
N ALA A 415 -3.41 -10.13 0.60
CA ALA A 415 -3.91 -8.80 0.92
C ALA A 415 -4.83 -8.25 -0.18
N VAL A 416 -4.38 -8.34 -1.43
CA VAL A 416 -5.14 -7.89 -2.61
C VAL A 416 -6.48 -8.61 -2.72
N VAL A 417 -6.49 -9.93 -2.56
CA VAL A 417 -7.73 -10.72 -2.58
C VAL A 417 -8.62 -10.34 -1.40
N GLY A 418 -8.06 -10.12 -0.19
CA GLY A 418 -8.80 -9.66 0.98
C GLY A 418 -9.48 -8.31 0.76
N GLN A 419 -8.76 -7.35 0.20
CA GLN A 419 -9.30 -6.03 -0.18
C GLN A 419 -10.48 -6.18 -1.16
N GLN A 420 -10.37 -7.08 -2.15
CA GLN A 420 -11.44 -7.28 -3.13
C GLN A 420 -12.64 -8.03 -2.57
N CYS A 421 -12.42 -9.03 -1.75
CA CYS A 421 -13.51 -9.69 -1.03
C CYS A 421 -14.29 -8.70 -0.15
N ALA A 422 -13.60 -7.81 0.57
CA ALA A 422 -14.23 -6.74 1.34
C ALA A 422 -15.02 -5.79 0.42
N ASN A 423 -14.41 -5.35 -0.66
CA ASN A 423 -15.02 -4.42 -1.60
C ASN A 423 -16.32 -4.97 -2.21
N PHE A 424 -16.34 -6.23 -2.63
CA PHE A 424 -17.54 -6.87 -3.18
C PHE A 424 -18.55 -7.25 -2.09
N ALA A 425 -18.10 -7.89 -1.00
CA ALA A 425 -19.02 -8.35 0.04
C ALA A 425 -19.61 -7.19 0.85
N LEU A 426 -18.79 -6.20 1.23
CA LEU A 426 -19.20 -5.09 2.09
C LEU A 426 -19.58 -3.87 1.25
N GLY A 427 -18.76 -3.46 0.30
CA GLY A 427 -19.05 -2.31 -0.57
C GLY A 427 -20.29 -2.54 -1.41
N SER A 428 -20.32 -3.58 -2.26
CA SER A 428 -21.47 -3.88 -3.10
C SER A 428 -22.63 -4.54 -2.33
N GLY A 429 -22.33 -5.56 -1.48
CA GLY A 429 -23.35 -6.33 -0.78
C GLY A 429 -24.09 -5.52 0.28
N VAL A 430 -23.38 -4.98 1.26
CA VAL A 430 -23.99 -4.14 2.32
C VAL A 430 -24.44 -2.81 1.75
N GLY A 431 -23.67 -2.23 0.83
CA GLY A 431 -24.02 -0.98 0.15
C GLY A 431 -25.30 -1.04 -0.68
N ALA A 432 -25.68 -2.20 -1.21
CA ALA A 432 -26.95 -2.40 -1.90
C ALA A 432 -28.17 -2.38 -0.95
N ILE A 433 -27.96 -2.74 0.31
CA ILE A 433 -29.03 -2.77 1.34
C ILE A 433 -29.15 -1.42 2.05
N SER A 434 -28.05 -0.69 2.21
CA SER A 434 -27.99 0.57 2.94
C SER A 434 -27.37 1.67 2.10
N HIS A 435 -28.07 2.82 2.01
CA HIS A 435 -27.50 4.02 1.38
C HIS A 435 -26.48 4.75 2.26
N ARG A 436 -26.28 4.31 3.51
CA ARG A 436 -25.31 4.88 4.45
C ARG A 436 -23.99 4.15 4.38
N LYS A 437 -22.89 4.88 4.64
CA LYS A 437 -21.53 4.34 4.63
C LYS A 437 -21.15 3.65 5.96
N ALA A 438 -21.78 4.04 7.07
CA ALA A 438 -21.56 3.43 8.38
C ALA A 438 -21.67 1.89 8.39
N PRO A 439 -22.69 1.25 7.76
CA PRO A 439 -22.78 -0.21 7.70
C PRO A 439 -21.65 -0.86 6.91
N ILE A 440 -21.13 -0.21 5.88
CA ILE A 440 -20.01 -0.74 5.09
C ILE A 440 -18.76 -0.78 5.94
N ILE A 441 -18.43 0.31 6.63
CA ILE A 441 -17.25 0.40 7.52
C ILE A 441 -17.42 -0.54 8.71
N GLY A 442 -18.57 -0.48 9.40
CA GLY A 442 -18.82 -1.24 10.61
C GLY A 442 -18.86 -2.76 10.42
N SER A 443 -19.28 -3.25 9.26
CA SER A 443 -19.30 -4.67 8.95
C SER A 443 -17.88 -5.29 8.83
N GLY A 444 -16.85 -4.48 8.62
CA GLY A 444 -15.45 -4.88 8.70
C GLY A 444 -15.07 -5.51 10.05
N ALA A 445 -15.77 -5.12 11.13
CA ALA A 445 -15.54 -5.65 12.48
C ALA A 445 -15.63 -7.18 12.57
N VAL A 446 -16.53 -7.80 11.80
CA VAL A 446 -16.67 -9.26 11.77
C VAL A 446 -15.35 -9.93 11.36
N PHE A 447 -14.71 -9.41 10.32
CA PHE A 447 -13.44 -9.93 9.82
C PHE A 447 -12.28 -9.61 10.76
N ALA A 448 -12.30 -8.47 11.45
CA ALA A 448 -11.31 -8.14 12.48
C ALA A 448 -11.37 -9.15 13.64
N PHE A 449 -12.55 -9.48 14.15
CA PHE A 449 -12.68 -10.51 15.20
C PHE A 449 -12.33 -11.91 14.70
N MET A 450 -12.65 -12.26 13.47
CA MET A 450 -12.20 -13.51 12.86
C MET A 450 -10.68 -13.56 12.75
N ALA A 451 -10.03 -12.47 12.32
CA ALA A 451 -8.59 -12.37 12.28
C ALA A 451 -7.97 -12.52 13.68
N ALA A 452 -8.55 -11.89 14.72
CA ALA A 452 -8.11 -12.02 16.10
C ALA A 452 -8.12 -13.47 16.59
N LEU A 453 -9.19 -14.21 16.32
CA LEU A 453 -9.28 -15.64 16.64
C LEU A 453 -8.24 -16.46 15.88
N MET A 454 -8.07 -16.18 14.59
CA MET A 454 -7.11 -16.90 13.76
C MET A 454 -5.65 -16.57 14.10
N CYS A 455 -5.35 -15.47 14.78
CA CYS A 455 -3.98 -15.16 15.24
C CYS A 455 -3.41 -16.26 16.14
N MET A 456 -4.23 -16.94 16.94
CA MET A 456 -3.79 -18.06 17.79
C MET A 456 -3.33 -19.28 16.97
N TRP A 457 -3.73 -19.36 15.72
CA TRP A 457 -3.36 -20.44 14.81
C TRP A 457 -2.03 -20.20 14.06
N ILE A 458 -1.43 -19.02 14.17
CA ILE A 458 -0.15 -18.68 13.56
C ILE A 458 0.96 -19.57 14.16
N ILE A 459 1.87 -20.07 13.33
CA ILE A 459 3.08 -20.77 13.76
C ILE A 459 4.24 -19.77 13.71
N VAL A 460 4.93 -19.59 14.84
CA VAL A 460 6.12 -18.74 14.95
C VAL A 460 7.31 -19.66 15.24
N PRO A 461 8.27 -19.83 14.33
CA PRO A 461 9.32 -20.84 14.43
C PRO A 461 10.17 -20.77 15.71
N GLU A 462 10.41 -19.57 16.26
CA GLU A 462 11.19 -19.38 17.48
C GLU A 462 10.43 -19.70 18.77
N GLN A 463 9.08 -19.66 18.73
CA GLN A 463 8.23 -19.91 19.90
C GLN A 463 7.65 -21.34 19.93
N ASP A 464 7.60 -21.98 18.78
CA ASP A 464 6.99 -23.30 18.62
C ASP A 464 8.05 -24.35 18.17
N GLN A 465 9.32 -24.21 18.60
CA GLN A 465 10.41 -25.15 18.25
C GLN A 465 10.12 -26.62 18.64
N GLU A 466 9.27 -26.88 19.63
CA GLU A 466 8.80 -28.21 20.00
C GLU A 466 7.84 -28.86 18.97
N VAL A 467 7.28 -28.08 18.05
CA VAL A 467 6.27 -28.54 17.06
C VAL A 467 6.91 -28.87 15.70
N LEU A 468 8.19 -28.54 15.51
CA LEU A 468 8.92 -28.71 14.25
C LEU A 468 9.90 -29.90 14.26
N GLU A 469 9.78 -30.86 15.18
CA GLU A 469 10.46 -32.13 14.98
C GLU A 469 9.95 -32.77 13.66
N PRO A 470 10.84 -33.13 12.75
CA PRO A 470 10.44 -33.74 11.50
C PRO A 470 9.78 -35.09 11.82
N LEU A 471 8.58 -35.31 11.28
CA LEU A 471 7.98 -36.63 11.13
C LEU A 471 8.80 -37.44 10.09
N ASN A 472 10.07 -37.65 10.37
CA ASN A 472 10.97 -38.51 9.63
C ASN A 472 11.84 -39.26 10.64
N ASN A 473 11.26 -40.26 11.25
CA ASN A 473 11.96 -41.45 11.72
C ASN A 473 10.87 -42.43 12.14
N ASP A 474 10.41 -43.21 11.19
CA ASP A 474 9.90 -44.56 11.37
C ASP A 474 9.36 -44.99 10.00
N ASP A 475 10.24 -45.60 9.23
CA ASP A 475 9.95 -46.61 8.21
C ASP A 475 11.22 -46.85 7.35
N ASP A 476 12.29 -47.35 7.97
CA ASP A 476 13.35 -48.09 7.31
C ASP A 476 13.99 -49.06 8.34
N ASP A 477 13.19 -50.05 8.76
CA ASP A 477 13.68 -51.30 9.31
C ASP A 477 12.60 -52.38 9.16
N GLU A 478 12.54 -52.98 7.95
CA GLU A 478 12.21 -54.40 7.71
C GLU A 478 12.61 -54.76 6.27
#